data_3b6c3c2f474daab6c8fe960ccba2713f
#
_entry.id   3b6c3c2f474daab6c8fe960ccba2713f
#
_cell.length_a   1.000
_cell.length_b   1.000
_cell.length_c   1.000
_cell.angle_alpha   90.00
_cell.angle_beta   90.00
_cell.angle_gamma   90.00
#
_symmetry.space_group_name_H-M   'P 1'
#
loop_
_entity.id
_entity.type
_entity.pdbx_description
1 polymer ?
#
loop_
_entity_poly.entity_id
_entity_poly.type
_entity_poly.pdbx_seq_one_letter_code
_entity_poly.pdbx_strand_id
1 'polypeptide(L)'
;LHSFPTRRSSDLTLCISAKTGLNIEDVLEEIVAKIPAPKGDASAPLQALIFDALYDQYKGVMVFCRIKEGTIKVGDPIKMMATGASAQVVEVGYFGAGQFIPCDELSAGMVGYFTASIKNVADTRVGDTVTNSNRPCAEALPGYKKVNPMVYCGIYPADSARYPDLRDALEKLQINDASLHFEPETSLALGFGFRCGFLGLLHLEIIQERLEREFDLDLVTTAPGVIYKVYKTNGEMIDLTNPSNLPDPSEIDYMEEPYVSAEIMVTKDYVGSIMTLCQERRGIYIGMEYIEETRALLKYELPLNEIIYDFFDALKSRSRGYASFDYELKGYQRSELVKLDILINHEMMDALSFIVFKDNAYERGRRMCERLKEEIPRHLFEIPIQAAVGGKIIARETVKAMRKDVLAKCYGGDISRKRKLLEKQKEGKKRMRQVGNVEIPQEAFMSVLKLDED
;
A
#
# COMPACT_ATOMS: atom_id res chain seq x y z
N LEU A 1 1.83 -40.39 6.01
CA LEU A 1 2.01 -40.42 7.46
C LEU A 1 3.44 -39.91 7.76
N HIS A 2 3.62 -38.60 7.85
CA HIS A 2 4.84 -38.02 8.43
C HIS A 2 4.62 -37.99 9.94
N SER A 3 5.30 -38.87 10.66
CA SER A 3 5.38 -38.85 12.09
C SER A 3 6.13 -37.56 12.50
N PHE A 4 5.43 -36.61 13.09
CA PHE A 4 6.07 -35.52 13.81
C PHE A 4 6.96 -36.12 14.90
N PRO A 5 8.18 -35.61 15.08
CA PRO A 5 9.02 -36.09 16.17
C PRO A 5 8.32 -35.80 17.48
N THR A 6 8.16 -36.86 18.29
CA THR A 6 7.48 -36.87 19.60
C THR A 6 8.20 -36.06 20.70
N ARG A 7 9.31 -35.39 20.38
CA ARG A 7 9.97 -34.39 21.24
C ARG A 7 9.62 -33.02 20.76
N ARG A 8 9.05 -32.17 21.60
CA ARG A 8 8.82 -30.77 21.30
C ARG A 8 10.13 -30.13 20.88
N SER A 9 10.17 -29.43 19.76
CA SER A 9 11.35 -28.70 19.28
C SER A 9 11.87 -27.70 20.33
N SER A 10 11.01 -27.26 21.26
CA SER A 10 11.32 -26.42 22.40
C SER A 10 12.31 -27.08 23.40
N ASP A 11 12.35 -28.42 23.48
CA ASP A 11 13.25 -29.11 24.42
C ASP A 11 14.72 -29.07 23.97
N LEU A 12 14.96 -28.69 22.71
CA LEU A 12 16.29 -28.52 22.12
C LEU A 12 16.70 -27.05 21.97
N THR A 13 15.85 -26.13 22.43
CA THR A 13 16.08 -24.68 22.28
C THR A 13 16.85 -24.16 23.47
N LEU A 14 17.96 -23.45 23.24
CA LEU A 14 18.71 -22.77 24.27
C LEU A 14 17.89 -21.62 24.88
N CYS A 15 17.72 -21.64 26.19
CA CYS A 15 17.09 -20.53 26.90
C CYS A 15 18.11 -19.41 27.12
N ILE A 16 17.83 -18.21 26.62
CA ILE A 16 18.73 -17.07 26.72
C ILE A 16 18.10 -15.88 27.45
N SER A 17 18.93 -14.98 27.92
CA SER A 17 18.49 -13.64 28.36
C SER A 17 19.37 -12.58 27.75
N ALA A 18 18.79 -11.80 26.81
CA ALA A 18 19.48 -10.68 26.21
C ALA A 18 19.88 -9.58 27.23
N LYS A 19 19.07 -9.42 28.30
CA LYS A 19 19.34 -8.44 29.36
C LYS A 19 20.57 -8.76 30.21
N THR A 20 20.81 -10.05 30.51
CA THR A 20 21.90 -10.50 31.39
C THR A 20 23.06 -11.12 30.63
N GLY A 21 22.93 -11.35 29.32
CA GLY A 21 23.92 -12.03 28.48
C GLY A 21 23.95 -13.56 28.69
N LEU A 22 23.01 -14.13 29.49
CA LEU A 22 22.98 -15.54 29.77
C LEU A 22 22.86 -16.37 28.49
N ASN A 23 23.75 -17.36 28.30
CA ASN A 23 23.79 -18.33 27.21
C ASN A 23 23.85 -17.70 25.80
N ILE A 24 24.25 -16.43 25.64
CA ILE A 24 24.42 -15.78 24.32
C ILE A 24 25.58 -16.43 23.55
N GLU A 25 26.72 -16.68 24.24
CA GLU A 25 27.87 -17.35 23.63
C GLU A 25 27.54 -18.78 23.18
N ASP A 26 26.75 -19.52 23.93
CA ASP A 26 26.30 -20.86 23.56
C ASP A 26 25.49 -20.88 22.28
N VAL A 27 24.64 -19.85 22.06
CA VAL A 27 23.91 -19.70 20.80
C VAL A 27 24.85 -19.46 19.63
N LEU A 28 25.86 -18.62 19.80
CA LEU A 28 26.85 -18.33 18.74
C LEU A 28 27.66 -19.60 18.39
N GLU A 29 28.07 -20.36 19.38
CA GLU A 29 28.76 -21.65 19.18
C GLU A 29 27.86 -22.69 18.48
N GLU A 30 26.59 -22.77 18.84
CA GLU A 30 25.62 -23.63 18.18
C GLU A 30 25.39 -23.22 16.71
N ILE A 31 25.38 -21.93 16.40
CA ILE A 31 25.30 -21.42 15.02
C ILE A 31 26.50 -21.92 14.22
N VAL A 32 27.71 -21.75 14.75
CA VAL A 32 28.94 -22.21 14.09
C VAL A 32 28.97 -23.73 13.91
N ALA A 33 28.51 -24.47 14.90
CA ALA A 33 28.52 -25.94 14.87
C ALA A 33 27.44 -26.56 13.98
N LYS A 34 26.25 -25.95 13.89
CA LYS A 34 25.06 -26.57 13.28
C LYS A 34 24.69 -25.99 11.92
N ILE A 35 25.00 -24.71 11.64
CA ILE A 35 24.68 -24.09 10.36
C ILE A 35 25.80 -24.37 9.37
N PRO A 36 25.51 -25.06 8.23
CA PRO A 36 26.55 -25.37 7.24
C PRO A 36 27.07 -24.08 6.58
N ALA A 37 28.37 -24.03 6.36
CA ALA A 37 29.00 -22.94 5.62
C ALA A 37 28.41 -22.82 4.21
N PRO A 38 28.40 -21.61 3.59
CA PRO A 38 27.98 -21.41 2.22
C PRO A 38 28.76 -22.32 1.26
N LYS A 39 28.05 -22.91 0.30
CA LYS A 39 28.65 -23.75 -0.74
C LYS A 39 28.83 -22.91 -2.00
N GLY A 40 29.87 -23.20 -2.77
CA GLY A 40 30.13 -22.57 -4.07
C GLY A 40 31.57 -22.79 -4.54
N ASP A 41 31.81 -22.68 -5.84
CA ASP A 41 33.14 -22.80 -6.45
C ASP A 41 33.59 -21.42 -6.96
N ALA A 42 34.62 -20.85 -6.35
CA ALA A 42 35.19 -19.57 -6.73
C ALA A 42 35.82 -19.56 -8.16
N SER A 43 36.14 -20.74 -8.70
CA SER A 43 36.71 -20.90 -10.05
C SER A 43 35.64 -21.03 -11.16
N ALA A 44 34.38 -21.24 -10.79
CA ALA A 44 33.27 -21.35 -11.71
C ALA A 44 32.93 -20.00 -12.38
N PRO A 45 32.11 -19.98 -13.46
CA PRO A 45 31.58 -18.74 -13.99
C PRO A 45 30.78 -17.97 -12.95
N LEU A 46 30.92 -16.64 -12.95
CA LEU A 46 30.23 -15.80 -11.98
C LEU A 46 28.70 -15.97 -12.05
N GLN A 47 28.10 -16.28 -10.90
CA GLN A 47 26.68 -16.23 -10.65
C GLN A 47 26.43 -15.45 -9.34
N ALA A 48 25.99 -14.19 -9.45
CA ALA A 48 25.64 -13.37 -8.31
C ALA A 48 24.15 -13.00 -8.36
N LEU A 49 23.45 -13.23 -7.27
CA LEU A 49 22.04 -12.85 -7.14
C LEU A 49 21.93 -11.46 -6.53
N ILE A 50 21.25 -10.56 -7.22
CA ILE A 50 20.89 -9.24 -6.69
C ILE A 50 19.73 -9.40 -5.71
N PHE A 51 19.91 -8.98 -4.45
CA PHE A 51 18.85 -9.01 -3.45
C PHE A 51 18.37 -7.62 -3.04
N ASP A 52 19.18 -6.57 -3.30
CA ASP A 52 18.81 -5.19 -3.05
C ASP A 52 19.68 -4.25 -3.90
N ALA A 53 19.30 -2.97 -3.99
CA ALA A 53 20.12 -1.95 -4.61
C ALA A 53 19.83 -0.58 -3.95
N LEU A 54 20.82 0.30 -3.92
CA LEU A 54 20.72 1.65 -3.38
C LEU A 54 21.21 2.65 -4.41
N TYR A 55 20.50 3.76 -4.56
CA TYR A 55 21.00 4.87 -5.36
C TYR A 55 21.75 5.86 -4.45
N ASP A 56 23.03 6.01 -4.68
CA ASP A 56 23.89 7.00 -4.05
C ASP A 56 24.18 8.14 -5.03
N GLN A 57 24.08 9.40 -4.56
CA GLN A 57 24.26 10.58 -5.44
C GLN A 57 25.68 10.69 -6.02
N TYR A 58 26.68 10.09 -5.35
CA TYR A 58 28.09 10.17 -5.74
C TYR A 58 28.59 8.91 -6.44
N LYS A 59 28.12 7.74 -5.99
CA LYS A 59 28.55 6.43 -6.49
C LYS A 59 27.60 5.83 -7.55
N GLY A 60 26.41 6.44 -7.75
CA GLY A 60 25.38 5.91 -8.64
C GLY A 60 24.66 4.72 -8.01
N VAL A 61 24.31 3.72 -8.82
CA VAL A 61 23.64 2.52 -8.34
C VAL A 61 24.64 1.60 -7.64
N MET A 62 24.43 1.37 -6.35
CA MET A 62 25.11 0.36 -5.55
C MET A 62 24.26 -0.90 -5.53
N VAL A 63 24.78 -2.00 -6.04
CA VAL A 63 24.06 -3.27 -6.16
C VAL A 63 24.49 -4.20 -5.03
N PHE A 64 23.53 -4.68 -4.24
CA PHE A 64 23.78 -5.62 -3.17
C PHE A 64 23.55 -7.03 -3.69
N CYS A 65 24.55 -7.89 -3.55
CA CYS A 65 24.49 -9.21 -4.14
C CYS A 65 25.08 -10.30 -3.23
N ARG A 66 24.59 -11.51 -3.47
CA ARG A 66 25.18 -12.74 -2.95
C ARG A 66 25.89 -13.47 -4.07
N ILE A 67 27.17 -13.74 -3.91
CA ILE A 67 27.93 -14.54 -4.86
C ILE A 67 27.61 -16.02 -4.61
N LYS A 68 26.98 -16.65 -5.58
CA LYS A 68 26.64 -18.08 -5.53
C LYS A 68 27.80 -18.92 -6.03
N GLU A 69 28.32 -18.56 -7.20
CA GLU A 69 29.45 -19.20 -7.86
C GLU A 69 30.40 -18.13 -8.47
N GLY A 70 31.65 -18.47 -8.61
CA GLY A 70 32.64 -17.59 -9.24
C GLY A 70 33.13 -16.48 -8.31
N THR A 71 33.69 -15.45 -8.93
CA THR A 71 34.29 -14.29 -8.27
C THR A 71 34.01 -13.04 -9.09
N ILE A 72 33.74 -11.91 -8.41
CA ILE A 72 33.63 -10.58 -9.01
C ILE A 72 34.72 -9.66 -8.47
N LYS A 73 35.38 -8.92 -9.37
CA LYS A 73 36.50 -8.02 -9.07
C LYS A 73 36.27 -6.64 -9.67
N VAL A 74 37.01 -5.66 -9.17
CA VAL A 74 37.08 -4.33 -9.78
C VAL A 74 37.64 -4.46 -11.22
N GLY A 75 36.96 -3.81 -12.17
CA GLY A 75 37.29 -3.84 -13.58
C GLY A 75 36.64 -4.97 -14.38
N ASP A 76 35.95 -5.92 -13.75
CA ASP A 76 35.29 -6.99 -14.47
C ASP A 76 34.13 -6.46 -15.35
N PRO A 77 34.04 -6.94 -16.61
CA PRO A 77 32.84 -6.68 -17.41
C PRO A 77 31.72 -7.62 -16.98
N ILE A 78 30.63 -7.06 -16.56
CA ILE A 78 29.45 -7.81 -16.08
C ILE A 78 28.24 -7.63 -17.01
N LYS A 79 27.33 -8.61 -16.93
CA LYS A 79 26.06 -8.60 -17.64
C LYS A 79 24.95 -9.01 -16.69
N MET A 80 23.87 -8.23 -16.71
CA MET A 80 22.59 -8.56 -16.07
C MET A 80 21.85 -9.54 -16.97
N MET A 81 21.43 -10.69 -16.46
CA MET A 81 20.86 -11.74 -17.31
C MET A 81 19.40 -11.46 -17.71
N ALA A 82 18.60 -10.85 -16.84
CA ALA A 82 17.21 -10.55 -17.12
C ALA A 82 17.03 -9.31 -18.01
N THR A 83 17.80 -8.24 -17.77
CA THR A 83 17.71 -7.00 -18.54
C THR A 83 18.62 -6.98 -19.76
N GLY A 84 19.66 -7.83 -19.78
CA GLY A 84 20.68 -7.86 -20.81
C GLY A 84 21.68 -6.71 -20.75
N ALA A 85 21.54 -5.80 -19.79
CA ALA A 85 22.43 -4.66 -19.61
C ALA A 85 23.85 -5.11 -19.26
N SER A 86 24.85 -4.42 -19.81
CA SER A 86 26.28 -4.68 -19.56
C SER A 86 26.93 -3.45 -18.95
N ALA A 87 27.79 -3.67 -17.97
CA ALA A 87 28.51 -2.62 -17.27
C ALA A 87 29.90 -3.09 -16.85
N GLN A 88 30.73 -2.16 -16.41
CA GLN A 88 32.05 -2.48 -15.84
C GLN A 88 32.01 -2.18 -14.34
N VAL A 89 32.52 -3.12 -13.54
CA VAL A 89 32.60 -2.98 -12.06
C VAL A 89 33.62 -1.90 -11.71
N VAL A 90 33.19 -0.94 -10.89
CA VAL A 90 34.05 0.19 -10.46
C VAL A 90 34.56 -0.04 -9.04
N GLU A 91 33.74 -0.55 -8.16
CA GLU A 91 34.07 -0.83 -6.76
C GLU A 91 33.39 -2.14 -6.32
N VAL A 92 34.04 -2.88 -5.46
CA VAL A 92 33.51 -4.09 -4.81
C VAL A 92 33.78 -3.98 -3.33
N GLY A 93 32.86 -4.48 -2.49
CA GLY A 93 33.04 -4.43 -1.06
C GLY A 93 32.01 -5.26 -0.28
N TYR A 94 32.19 -5.33 1.00
CA TYR A 94 31.30 -6.04 1.92
C TYR A 94 30.75 -5.13 3.02
N PHE A 95 29.75 -5.61 3.75
CA PHE A 95 29.08 -4.84 4.78
C PHE A 95 29.81 -4.96 6.12
N GLY A 96 30.23 -3.83 6.68
CA GLY A 96 30.68 -3.71 8.07
C GLY A 96 29.54 -3.21 8.97
N ALA A 97 29.84 -3.03 10.24
CA ALA A 97 28.90 -2.45 11.21
C ALA A 97 28.68 -0.96 10.89
N GLY A 98 27.56 -0.63 10.23
CA GLY A 98 27.22 0.74 9.86
C GLY A 98 28.07 1.38 8.75
N GLN A 99 28.85 0.59 8.01
CA GLN A 99 29.70 1.11 6.93
C GLN A 99 29.93 0.10 5.82
N PHE A 100 30.21 0.60 4.61
CA PHE A 100 30.63 -0.19 3.48
C PHE A 100 32.17 -0.28 3.46
N ILE A 101 32.70 -1.51 3.39
CA ILE A 101 34.14 -1.77 3.41
C ILE A 101 34.58 -2.24 2.01
N PRO A 102 35.31 -1.41 1.23
CA PRO A 102 35.84 -1.83 -0.05
C PRO A 102 36.82 -3.01 0.06
N CYS A 103 36.79 -3.88 -0.93
CA CYS A 103 37.75 -5.00 -1.04
C CYS A 103 38.13 -5.23 -2.50
N ASP A 104 39.13 -6.09 -2.74
CA ASP A 104 39.61 -6.37 -4.09
C ASP A 104 38.67 -7.28 -4.87
N GLU A 105 38.00 -8.23 -4.17
CA GLU A 105 37.11 -9.22 -4.78
C GLU A 105 36.05 -9.73 -3.80
N LEU A 106 34.93 -10.19 -4.33
CA LEU A 106 33.97 -11.05 -3.64
C LEU A 106 33.92 -12.42 -4.33
N SER A 107 34.04 -13.49 -3.55
CA SER A 107 34.04 -14.86 -4.06
C SER A 107 32.80 -15.65 -3.61
N ALA A 108 32.65 -16.83 -4.18
CA ALA A 108 31.52 -17.74 -3.88
C ALA A 108 31.26 -17.89 -2.39
N GLY A 109 30.00 -17.75 -1.98
CA GLY A 109 29.52 -17.77 -0.61
C GLY A 109 29.49 -16.41 0.08
N MET A 110 30.14 -15.37 -0.45
CA MET A 110 30.17 -14.03 0.13
C MET A 110 28.90 -13.23 -0.21
N VAL A 111 28.56 -12.33 0.70
CA VAL A 111 27.54 -11.29 0.51
C VAL A 111 28.22 -9.94 0.57
N GLY A 112 27.94 -9.09 -0.38
CA GLY A 112 28.56 -7.78 -0.46
C GLY A 112 27.86 -6.87 -1.47
N TYR A 113 28.55 -5.85 -1.87
CA TYR A 113 28.05 -4.89 -2.87
C TYR A 113 29.09 -4.67 -3.98
N PHE A 114 28.59 -4.21 -5.10
CA PHE A 114 29.44 -3.63 -6.13
C PHE A 114 28.77 -2.36 -6.68
N THR A 115 29.61 -1.45 -7.20
CA THR A 115 29.16 -0.34 -8.05
C THR A 115 29.66 -0.58 -9.47
N ALA A 116 28.88 -0.18 -10.44
CA ALA A 116 29.25 -0.33 -11.85
C ALA A 116 28.79 0.89 -12.64
N SER A 117 29.35 1.06 -13.84
CA SER A 117 28.98 2.16 -14.76
C SER A 117 27.58 1.92 -15.36
N ILE A 118 26.57 1.76 -14.53
CA ILE A 118 25.19 1.51 -14.94
C ILE A 118 24.59 2.86 -15.33
N LYS A 119 24.20 2.99 -16.60
CA LYS A 119 23.70 4.25 -17.16
C LYS A 119 22.23 4.51 -16.79
N ASN A 120 21.44 3.46 -16.73
CA ASN A 120 20.02 3.54 -16.42
C ASN A 120 19.74 2.70 -15.17
N VAL A 121 19.12 3.34 -14.21
CA VAL A 121 18.70 2.72 -12.96
C VAL A 121 17.78 1.51 -13.18
N ALA A 122 16.90 1.57 -14.19
CA ALA A 122 16.00 0.49 -14.56
C ALA A 122 16.72 -0.79 -15.08
N ASP A 123 18.02 -0.70 -15.37
CA ASP A 123 18.83 -1.85 -15.80
C ASP A 123 19.19 -2.79 -14.65
N THR A 124 19.00 -2.35 -13.40
CA THR A 124 19.24 -3.15 -12.19
C THR A 124 17.91 -3.57 -11.57
N ARG A 125 17.69 -4.87 -11.47
CA ARG A 125 16.45 -5.41 -10.85
C ARG A 125 16.81 -6.37 -9.74
N VAL A 126 16.12 -6.23 -8.62
CA VAL A 126 16.18 -7.22 -7.53
C VAL A 126 15.69 -8.57 -8.03
N GLY A 127 16.45 -9.64 -7.73
CA GLY A 127 16.19 -10.98 -8.23
C GLY A 127 16.89 -11.32 -9.56
N ASP A 128 17.57 -10.36 -10.20
CA ASP A 128 18.37 -10.64 -11.40
C ASP A 128 19.68 -11.35 -11.05
N THR A 129 20.22 -12.05 -12.03
CA THR A 129 21.53 -12.72 -11.95
C THR A 129 22.58 -11.90 -12.69
N VAL A 130 23.67 -11.60 -12.00
CA VAL A 130 24.85 -10.98 -12.59
C VAL A 130 25.86 -12.05 -12.96
N THR A 131 26.35 -11.97 -14.18
CA THR A 131 27.42 -12.86 -14.70
C THR A 131 28.55 -12.05 -15.32
N ASN A 132 29.71 -12.69 -15.52
CA ASN A 132 30.81 -12.06 -16.24
C ASN A 132 30.54 -12.11 -17.76
N SER A 133 30.66 -10.98 -18.47
CA SER A 133 30.35 -10.88 -19.90
C SER A 133 31.27 -11.73 -20.77
N ASN A 134 32.54 -11.91 -20.36
CA ASN A 134 33.51 -12.72 -21.10
C ASN A 134 33.38 -14.22 -20.86
N ARG A 135 32.86 -14.60 -19.69
CA ARG A 135 32.63 -15.99 -19.29
C ARG A 135 31.27 -16.12 -18.62
N PRO A 136 30.16 -16.01 -19.38
CA PRO A 136 28.83 -16.03 -18.82
C PRO A 136 28.49 -17.41 -18.26
N CYS A 137 27.68 -17.43 -17.19
CA CYS A 137 27.06 -18.65 -16.69
C CYS A 137 25.98 -19.15 -17.65
N ALA A 138 25.73 -20.46 -17.64
CA ALA A 138 24.78 -21.09 -18.55
C ALA A 138 23.33 -20.76 -18.19
N GLU A 139 23.01 -20.66 -16.90
CA GLU A 139 21.66 -20.47 -16.40
C GLU A 139 21.61 -19.35 -15.36
N ALA A 140 20.52 -18.58 -15.39
CA ALA A 140 20.24 -17.61 -14.33
C ALA A 140 19.85 -18.34 -13.04
N LEU A 141 20.17 -17.74 -11.90
CA LEU A 141 19.66 -18.20 -10.61
C LEU A 141 18.14 -18.06 -10.58
N PRO A 142 17.43 -18.95 -9.86
CA PRO A 142 16.02 -18.73 -9.59
C PRO A 142 15.89 -17.41 -8.82
N GLY A 143 15.32 -16.41 -9.48
CA GLY A 143 15.07 -15.10 -8.91
C GLY A 143 13.91 -15.14 -7.91
N TYR A 144 13.56 -13.98 -7.39
CA TYR A 144 12.37 -13.85 -6.54
C TYR A 144 11.10 -13.96 -7.39
N LYS A 145 10.05 -14.55 -6.82
CA LYS A 145 8.73 -14.57 -7.47
C LYS A 145 8.27 -13.12 -7.68
N LYS A 146 7.86 -12.80 -8.91
CA LYS A 146 7.22 -11.51 -9.17
C LYS A 146 5.88 -11.49 -8.43
N VAL A 147 5.74 -10.59 -7.49
CA VAL A 147 4.49 -10.37 -6.76
C VAL A 147 3.75 -9.23 -7.46
N ASN A 148 2.50 -9.48 -7.83
CA ASN A 148 1.67 -8.45 -8.42
C ASN A 148 1.06 -7.58 -7.32
N PRO A 149 0.98 -6.26 -7.52
CA PRO A 149 0.28 -5.38 -6.59
C PRO A 149 -1.18 -5.81 -6.43
N MET A 150 -1.68 -5.70 -5.21
CA MET A 150 -3.06 -6.03 -4.86
C MET A 150 -3.89 -4.79 -4.49
N VAL A 151 -3.22 -3.74 -4.04
CA VAL A 151 -3.82 -2.49 -3.59
C VAL A 151 -3.31 -1.35 -4.44
N TYR A 152 -4.20 -0.47 -4.87
CA TYR A 152 -3.87 0.67 -5.73
C TYR A 152 -4.41 1.96 -5.12
N CYS A 153 -3.58 3.02 -5.10
CA CYS A 153 -4.04 4.37 -4.77
C CYS A 153 -3.35 5.42 -5.64
N GLY A 154 -3.94 6.59 -5.74
CA GLY A 154 -3.31 7.76 -6.33
C GLY A 154 -2.41 8.46 -5.31
N ILE A 155 -1.20 8.85 -5.68
CA ILE A 155 -0.29 9.68 -4.90
C ILE A 155 -0.05 10.97 -5.65
N TYR A 156 -0.33 12.09 -5.00
CA TYR A 156 -0.23 13.43 -5.58
C TYR A 156 0.65 14.31 -4.69
N PRO A 157 1.50 15.17 -5.27
CA PRO A 157 2.21 16.16 -4.47
C PRO A 157 1.22 17.24 -4.01
N ALA A 158 1.32 17.68 -2.77
CA ALA A 158 0.49 18.78 -2.25
C ALA A 158 0.74 20.10 -3.03
N ASP A 159 1.98 20.33 -3.48
CA ASP A 159 2.34 21.38 -4.45
C ASP A 159 2.53 20.77 -5.83
N SER A 160 1.66 21.11 -6.78
CA SER A 160 1.71 20.60 -8.15
C SER A 160 3.03 20.88 -8.88
N ALA A 161 3.80 21.90 -8.46
CA ALA A 161 5.13 22.18 -9.02
C ALA A 161 6.15 21.08 -8.72
N ARG A 162 5.92 20.28 -7.67
CA ARG A 162 6.78 19.16 -7.26
C ARG A 162 6.47 17.82 -7.93
N TYR A 163 5.61 17.79 -8.93
CA TYR A 163 5.31 16.57 -9.70
C TYR A 163 6.56 15.89 -10.30
N PRO A 164 7.55 16.63 -10.87
CA PRO A 164 8.79 16.02 -11.34
C PRO A 164 9.61 15.37 -10.20
N ASP A 165 9.65 16.00 -9.02
CA ASP A 165 10.37 15.47 -7.86
C ASP A 165 9.73 14.15 -7.37
N LEU A 166 8.40 14.09 -7.35
CA LEU A 166 7.67 12.87 -7.00
C LEU A 166 7.97 11.73 -7.98
N ARG A 167 8.02 12.01 -9.29
CA ARG A 167 8.40 11.01 -10.29
C ARG A 167 9.80 10.47 -10.04
N ASP A 168 10.77 11.36 -9.85
CA ASP A 168 12.17 10.98 -9.65
C ASP A 168 12.34 10.18 -8.34
N ALA A 169 11.56 10.51 -7.30
CA ALA A 169 11.54 9.77 -6.04
C ALA A 169 10.97 8.36 -6.22
N LEU A 170 9.83 8.22 -6.92
CA LEU A 170 9.22 6.91 -7.20
C LEU A 170 10.13 6.02 -8.06
N GLU A 171 10.80 6.58 -9.07
CA GLU A 171 11.80 5.87 -9.88
C GLU A 171 12.95 5.35 -9.03
N LYS A 172 13.44 6.14 -8.07
CA LYS A 172 14.50 5.73 -7.14
C LYS A 172 14.03 4.65 -6.17
N LEU A 173 12.82 4.77 -5.64
CA LEU A 173 12.24 3.76 -4.74
C LEU A 173 12.03 2.42 -5.45
N GLN A 174 11.63 2.43 -6.72
CA GLN A 174 11.41 1.22 -7.53
C GLN A 174 12.69 0.39 -7.72
N ILE A 175 13.89 0.98 -7.56
CA ILE A 175 15.15 0.24 -7.60
C ILE A 175 15.22 -0.78 -6.46
N ASN A 176 14.82 -0.35 -5.27
CA ASN A 176 14.87 -1.15 -4.05
C ASN A 176 13.62 -2.01 -3.88
N ASP A 177 12.52 -1.61 -4.51
CA ASP A 177 11.23 -2.25 -4.38
C ASP A 177 10.67 -2.66 -5.75
N ALA A 178 10.98 -3.89 -6.16
CA ALA A 178 10.51 -4.45 -7.42
C ALA A 178 9.00 -4.67 -7.48
N SER A 179 8.30 -4.56 -6.34
CA SER A 179 6.85 -4.69 -6.24
C SER A 179 6.12 -3.36 -6.42
N LEU A 180 6.82 -2.23 -6.27
CA LEU A 180 6.25 -0.90 -6.51
C LEU A 180 6.01 -0.69 -8.01
N HIS A 181 4.75 -0.50 -8.39
CA HIS A 181 4.35 -0.12 -9.73
C HIS A 181 3.72 1.25 -9.69
N PHE A 182 4.01 2.10 -10.66
CA PHE A 182 3.36 3.40 -10.77
C PHE A 182 3.20 3.81 -12.24
N GLU A 183 2.14 4.52 -12.50
CA GLU A 183 1.82 5.11 -13.80
C GLU A 183 1.28 6.53 -13.62
N PRO A 184 1.50 7.44 -14.58
CA PRO A 184 0.97 8.80 -14.49
C PRO A 184 -0.55 8.79 -14.40
N GLU A 185 -1.08 9.63 -13.51
CA GLU A 185 -2.51 9.83 -13.31
C GLU A 185 -2.82 11.31 -13.20
N THR A 186 -4.04 11.70 -13.58
CA THR A 186 -4.53 13.06 -13.43
C THR A 186 -5.88 13.05 -12.73
N SER A 187 -6.00 13.85 -11.67
CA SER A 187 -7.24 14.11 -10.96
C SER A 187 -7.71 15.54 -11.24
N LEU A 188 -9.02 15.74 -11.40
CA LEU A 188 -9.59 17.06 -11.54
C LEU A 188 -9.42 17.90 -10.28
N ALA A 189 -9.45 17.26 -9.11
CA ALA A 189 -9.31 17.92 -7.82
C ALA A 189 -7.84 18.13 -7.39
N LEU A 190 -6.95 17.15 -7.66
CA LEU A 190 -5.57 17.12 -7.15
C LEU A 190 -4.49 17.42 -8.20
N GLY A 191 -4.87 17.51 -9.48
CA GLY A 191 -3.92 17.76 -10.58
C GLY A 191 -3.15 16.51 -11.01
N PHE A 192 -1.85 16.66 -11.31
CA PHE A 192 -1.00 15.58 -11.78
C PHE A 192 -0.40 14.80 -10.64
N GLY A 193 -0.44 13.48 -10.74
CA GLY A 193 0.11 12.53 -9.77
C GLY A 193 0.41 11.18 -10.40
N PHE A 194 0.46 10.15 -9.57
CA PHE A 194 0.73 8.78 -10.01
C PHE A 194 -0.26 7.81 -9.38
N ARG A 195 -0.77 6.87 -10.19
CA ARG A 195 -1.45 5.69 -9.72
C ARG A 195 -0.42 4.65 -9.33
N CYS A 196 -0.34 4.34 -8.04
CA CYS A 196 0.66 3.43 -7.48
C CYS A 196 0.01 2.12 -7.05
N GLY A 197 0.70 1.00 -7.31
CA GLY A 197 0.30 -0.33 -6.90
C GLY A 197 1.19 -0.86 -5.79
N PHE A 198 0.57 -1.45 -4.75
CA PHE A 198 1.20 -1.91 -3.52
C PHE A 198 0.81 -3.35 -3.19
N LEU A 199 1.62 -4.04 -2.40
CA LEU A 199 1.32 -5.39 -1.89
C LEU A 199 0.19 -5.40 -0.85
N GLY A 200 0.01 -4.28 -0.15
CA GLY A 200 -1.00 -4.09 0.89
C GLY A 200 -0.85 -2.71 1.53
N LEU A 201 -1.63 -2.42 2.59
CA LEU A 201 -1.59 -1.11 3.27
C LEU A 201 -0.25 -0.82 3.92
N LEU A 202 0.35 -1.79 4.61
CA LEU A 202 1.67 -1.59 5.24
C LEU A 202 2.73 -1.19 4.21
N HIS A 203 2.70 -1.78 3.03
CA HIS A 203 3.61 -1.40 1.94
C HIS A 203 3.34 0.03 1.47
N LEU A 204 2.07 0.43 1.35
CA LEU A 204 1.68 1.80 1.02
C LEU A 204 2.21 2.79 2.06
N GLU A 205 2.00 2.52 3.35
CA GLU A 205 2.46 3.37 4.46
C GLU A 205 3.98 3.53 4.46
N ILE A 206 4.73 2.43 4.24
CA ILE A 206 6.19 2.47 4.16
C ILE A 206 6.66 3.34 2.98
N ILE A 207 6.07 3.17 1.80
CA ILE A 207 6.45 3.95 0.62
C ILE A 207 6.10 5.43 0.82
N GLN A 208 4.92 5.73 1.37
CA GLN A 208 4.52 7.10 1.68
C GLN A 208 5.49 7.75 2.67
N GLU A 209 5.79 7.08 3.79
CA GLU A 209 6.71 7.59 4.80
C GLU A 209 8.13 7.80 4.23
N ARG A 210 8.59 6.92 3.34
CA ARG A 210 9.88 7.09 2.65
C ARG A 210 9.87 8.30 1.70
N LEU A 211 8.80 8.50 0.93
CA LEU A 211 8.65 9.67 0.05
C LEU A 211 8.67 10.98 0.86
N GLU A 212 8.01 11.00 2.01
CA GLU A 212 7.97 12.16 2.89
C GLU A 212 9.32 12.42 3.57
N ARG A 213 9.98 11.39 4.14
CA ARG A 213 11.21 11.54 4.92
C ARG A 213 12.49 11.60 4.11
N GLU A 214 12.61 10.76 3.07
CA GLU A 214 13.85 10.66 2.29
C GLU A 214 13.91 11.73 1.17
N PHE A 215 12.73 12.14 0.66
CA PHE A 215 12.63 13.07 -0.47
C PHE A 215 11.96 14.42 -0.12
N ASP A 216 11.57 14.61 1.14
CA ASP A 216 10.96 15.85 1.64
C ASP A 216 9.73 16.28 0.81
N LEU A 217 8.84 15.31 0.52
CA LEU A 217 7.63 15.50 -0.27
C LEU A 217 6.40 15.53 0.64
N ASP A 218 5.61 16.61 0.53
CA ASP A 218 4.25 16.61 1.09
C ASP A 218 3.29 15.97 0.10
N LEU A 219 2.56 14.93 0.54
CA LEU A 219 1.77 14.07 -0.33
C LEU A 219 0.30 14.05 0.06
N VAL A 220 -0.56 13.97 -0.95
CA VAL A 220 -1.99 13.64 -0.82
C VAL A 220 -2.21 12.26 -1.43
N THR A 221 -2.71 11.33 -0.63
CA THR A 221 -3.04 9.97 -1.08
C THR A 221 -4.55 9.82 -1.21
N THR A 222 -5.00 9.20 -2.30
CA THR A 222 -6.40 8.81 -2.44
C THR A 222 -6.67 7.51 -1.69
N ALA A 223 -7.94 7.17 -1.51
CA ALA A 223 -8.31 5.90 -0.89
C ALA A 223 -7.73 4.71 -1.66
N PRO A 224 -7.09 3.77 -0.96
CA PRO A 224 -6.67 2.52 -1.56
C PRO A 224 -7.87 1.73 -2.10
N GLY A 225 -7.69 1.06 -3.20
CA GLY A 225 -8.71 0.20 -3.82
C GLY A 225 -8.07 -1.00 -4.48
N VAL A 226 -8.91 -1.90 -4.99
CA VAL A 226 -8.49 -3.08 -5.73
C VAL A 226 -8.72 -2.88 -7.22
N ILE A 227 -8.18 -3.76 -8.06
CA ILE A 227 -8.53 -3.81 -9.48
C ILE A 227 -9.86 -4.54 -9.60
N TYR A 228 -10.82 -3.91 -10.29
CA TYR A 228 -12.08 -4.54 -10.68
C TYR A 228 -12.04 -4.89 -12.15
N LYS A 229 -12.68 -5.99 -12.54
CA LYS A 229 -12.90 -6.32 -13.94
C LYS A 229 -14.29 -5.88 -14.35
N VAL A 230 -14.36 -5.04 -15.34
CA VAL A 230 -15.62 -4.51 -15.89
C VAL A 230 -15.85 -5.13 -17.26
N TYR A 231 -16.93 -5.87 -17.39
CA TYR A 231 -17.35 -6.47 -18.64
C TYR A 231 -18.42 -5.58 -19.26
N LYS A 232 -18.13 -5.10 -20.47
CA LYS A 232 -19.04 -4.22 -21.21
C LYS A 232 -20.04 -5.04 -22.04
N THR A 233 -21.18 -4.44 -22.37
CA THR A 233 -22.22 -5.01 -23.22
C THR A 233 -21.74 -5.37 -24.63
N ASN A 234 -20.66 -4.76 -25.10
CA ASN A 234 -20.00 -5.06 -26.37
C ASN A 234 -19.04 -6.26 -26.32
N GLY A 235 -18.88 -6.90 -25.15
CA GLY A 235 -17.97 -8.03 -24.90
C GLY A 235 -16.53 -7.64 -24.55
N GLU A 236 -16.21 -6.34 -24.48
CA GLU A 236 -14.88 -5.88 -24.03
C GLU A 236 -14.76 -6.02 -22.52
N MET A 237 -13.61 -6.49 -22.04
CA MET A 237 -13.23 -6.49 -20.61
C MET A 237 -12.16 -5.46 -20.35
N ILE A 238 -12.35 -4.64 -19.32
CA ILE A 238 -11.38 -3.65 -18.87
C ILE A 238 -11.03 -3.86 -17.42
N ASP A 239 -9.75 -3.67 -17.07
CA ASP A 239 -9.27 -3.62 -15.70
C ASP A 239 -9.44 -2.19 -15.16
N LEU A 240 -10.29 -2.04 -14.16
CA LEU A 240 -10.61 -0.77 -13.53
C LEU A 240 -9.76 -0.59 -12.27
N THR A 241 -8.76 0.26 -12.34
CA THR A 241 -7.89 0.63 -11.20
C THR A 241 -8.35 1.92 -10.53
N ASN A 242 -8.94 2.86 -11.29
CA ASN A 242 -9.45 4.13 -10.80
C ASN A 242 -10.98 4.19 -10.96
N PRO A 243 -11.74 4.39 -9.87
CA PRO A 243 -13.20 4.52 -9.93
C PRO A 243 -13.72 5.61 -10.89
N SER A 244 -12.92 6.66 -11.11
CA SER A 244 -13.31 7.76 -12.03
C SER A 244 -13.38 7.32 -13.49
N ASN A 245 -12.69 6.23 -13.84
CA ASN A 245 -12.69 5.67 -15.20
C ASN A 245 -13.79 4.62 -15.44
N LEU A 246 -14.73 4.47 -14.49
CA LEU A 246 -15.84 3.54 -14.66
C LEU A 246 -16.69 3.98 -15.86
N PRO A 247 -16.97 3.10 -16.85
CA PRO A 247 -17.87 3.37 -17.96
C PRO A 247 -19.27 3.73 -17.48
N ASP A 248 -20.07 4.30 -18.41
CA ASP A 248 -21.48 4.57 -18.12
C ASP A 248 -22.21 3.27 -17.73
N PRO A 249 -23.08 3.28 -16.70
CA PRO A 249 -23.81 2.08 -16.26
C PRO A 249 -24.57 1.35 -17.39
N SER A 250 -24.97 2.05 -18.44
CA SER A 250 -25.63 1.45 -19.62
C SER A 250 -24.69 0.62 -20.51
N GLU A 251 -23.39 0.84 -20.40
CA GLU A 251 -22.37 0.09 -21.15
C GLU A 251 -21.86 -1.14 -20.37
N ILE A 252 -22.20 -1.25 -19.08
CA ILE A 252 -21.72 -2.33 -18.20
C ILE A 252 -22.72 -3.50 -18.21
N ASP A 253 -22.25 -4.69 -18.53
CA ASP A 253 -23.00 -5.93 -18.37
C ASP A 253 -22.92 -6.44 -16.93
N TYR A 254 -21.68 -6.63 -16.42
CA TYR A 254 -21.42 -6.98 -15.03
C TYR A 254 -20.01 -6.59 -14.62
N MET A 255 -19.76 -6.65 -13.32
CA MET A 255 -18.43 -6.41 -12.75
C MET A 255 -18.00 -7.59 -11.87
N GLU A 256 -16.68 -7.80 -11.81
CA GLU A 256 -16.05 -8.76 -10.92
C GLU A 256 -15.07 -8.07 -9.98
N GLU A 257 -15.02 -8.54 -8.75
CA GLU A 257 -14.04 -8.13 -7.75
C GLU A 257 -13.10 -9.29 -7.37
N PRO A 258 -11.86 -8.98 -6.94
CA PRO A 258 -10.93 -10.01 -6.50
C PRO A 258 -11.36 -10.60 -5.16
N TYR A 259 -11.32 -11.93 -5.08
CA TYR A 259 -11.54 -12.71 -3.87
C TYR A 259 -10.25 -13.37 -3.41
N VAL A 260 -10.13 -13.53 -2.11
CA VAL A 260 -9.02 -14.24 -1.47
C VAL A 260 -9.52 -15.49 -0.75
N SER A 261 -8.69 -16.52 -0.73
CA SER A 261 -8.81 -17.63 0.19
C SER A 261 -8.11 -17.26 1.47
N ALA A 262 -8.86 -17.14 2.55
CA ALA A 262 -8.41 -16.66 3.85
C ALA A 262 -8.36 -17.80 4.86
N GLU A 263 -7.26 -17.90 5.59
CA GLU A 263 -7.05 -18.81 6.71
C GLU A 263 -6.87 -18.01 8.01
N ILE A 264 -7.77 -18.23 8.97
CA ILE A 264 -7.77 -17.52 10.24
C ILE A 264 -7.60 -18.53 11.35
N MET A 265 -6.46 -18.48 12.02
CA MET A 265 -6.21 -19.30 13.20
C MET A 265 -6.63 -18.52 14.45
N VAL A 266 -7.48 -19.08 15.28
CA VAL A 266 -8.03 -18.43 16.46
C VAL A 266 -8.27 -19.42 17.60
N THR A 267 -8.23 -18.96 18.85
CA THR A 267 -8.65 -19.78 20.00
C THR A 267 -10.16 -19.96 20.02
N LYS A 268 -10.65 -21.10 20.52
CA LYS A 268 -12.06 -21.47 20.48
C LYS A 268 -13.02 -20.45 21.11
N ASP A 269 -12.55 -19.68 22.09
CA ASP A 269 -13.36 -18.68 22.78
C ASP A 269 -13.78 -17.53 21.85
N TYR A 270 -13.02 -17.25 20.80
CA TYR A 270 -13.27 -16.16 19.85
C TYR A 270 -13.80 -16.60 18.49
N VAL A 271 -13.98 -17.92 18.26
CA VAL A 271 -14.46 -18.45 16.97
C VAL A 271 -15.75 -17.75 16.54
N GLY A 272 -16.76 -17.66 17.42
CA GLY A 272 -18.02 -17.01 17.08
C GLY A 272 -17.89 -15.53 16.73
N SER A 273 -17.04 -14.78 17.45
CA SER A 273 -16.79 -13.37 17.19
C SER A 273 -16.12 -13.15 15.82
N ILE A 274 -15.16 -14.03 15.46
CA ILE A 274 -14.48 -13.95 14.18
C ILE A 274 -15.37 -14.40 13.02
N MET A 275 -16.20 -15.41 13.22
CA MET A 275 -17.20 -15.81 12.22
C MET A 275 -18.17 -14.65 11.92
N THR A 276 -18.62 -13.94 12.94
CA THR A 276 -19.45 -12.74 12.77
C THR A 276 -18.72 -11.66 11.99
N LEU A 277 -17.46 -11.37 12.31
CA LEU A 277 -16.64 -10.42 11.55
C LEU A 277 -16.55 -10.78 10.07
N CYS A 278 -16.23 -12.04 9.76
CA CYS A 278 -16.14 -12.50 8.37
C CYS A 278 -17.48 -12.37 7.64
N GLN A 279 -18.60 -12.64 8.31
CA GLN A 279 -19.93 -12.50 7.74
C GLN A 279 -20.28 -11.03 7.46
N GLU A 280 -19.96 -10.11 8.38
CA GLU A 280 -20.11 -8.66 8.19
C GLU A 280 -19.30 -8.17 6.97
N ARG A 281 -18.19 -8.82 6.65
CA ARG A 281 -17.32 -8.54 5.49
C ARG A 281 -17.65 -9.39 4.27
N ARG A 282 -18.86 -9.86 4.12
CA ARG A 282 -19.35 -10.68 2.99
C ARG A 282 -18.57 -11.99 2.78
N GLY A 283 -17.95 -12.51 3.83
CA GLY A 283 -17.17 -13.73 3.78
C GLY A 283 -18.03 -14.96 3.55
N ILE A 284 -17.59 -15.81 2.63
CA ILE A 284 -18.17 -17.11 2.33
C ILE A 284 -17.46 -18.16 3.18
N TYR A 285 -18.17 -18.76 4.11
CA TYR A 285 -17.64 -19.81 4.98
C TYR A 285 -17.35 -21.09 4.16
N ILE A 286 -16.11 -21.57 4.24
CA ILE A 286 -15.66 -22.79 3.57
C ILE A 286 -15.58 -23.97 4.53
N GLY A 287 -15.02 -23.74 5.72
CA GLY A 287 -14.88 -24.80 6.71
C GLY A 287 -14.12 -24.35 7.95
N MET A 288 -14.10 -25.24 8.94
CA MET A 288 -13.36 -25.06 10.17
C MET A 288 -12.70 -26.40 10.57
N GLU A 289 -11.46 -26.32 10.98
CA GLU A 289 -10.67 -27.46 11.47
C GLU A 289 -10.09 -27.12 12.84
N TYR A 290 -10.14 -28.07 13.80
CA TYR A 290 -9.43 -27.93 15.05
C TYR A 290 -8.01 -28.47 14.91
N ILE A 291 -7.01 -27.61 15.00
CA ILE A 291 -5.59 -28.02 14.94
C ILE A 291 -5.17 -28.61 16.27
N GLU A 292 -5.66 -28.03 17.36
CA GLU A 292 -5.43 -28.45 18.74
C GLU A 292 -6.74 -28.33 19.53
N GLU A 293 -6.78 -28.87 20.77
CA GLU A 293 -7.97 -28.76 21.64
C GLU A 293 -8.43 -27.29 21.88
N THR A 294 -7.52 -26.33 21.76
CA THR A 294 -7.76 -24.92 22.08
C THR A 294 -7.78 -24.00 20.87
N ARG A 295 -7.37 -24.47 19.67
CA ARG A 295 -7.22 -23.64 18.48
C ARG A 295 -8.00 -24.19 17.29
N ALA A 296 -8.71 -23.32 16.60
CA ALA A 296 -9.42 -23.58 15.38
C ALA A 296 -8.81 -22.82 14.19
N LEU A 297 -8.79 -23.45 13.04
CA LEU A 297 -8.49 -22.83 11.76
C LEU A 297 -9.81 -22.62 11.01
N LEU A 298 -10.17 -21.38 10.78
CA LEU A 298 -11.32 -20.99 9.99
C LEU A 298 -10.87 -20.72 8.55
N LYS A 299 -11.60 -21.27 7.58
CA LYS A 299 -11.35 -21.05 6.15
C LYS A 299 -12.52 -20.29 5.54
N TYR A 300 -12.20 -19.17 4.92
CA TYR A 300 -13.17 -18.27 4.30
C TYR A 300 -12.71 -17.85 2.90
N GLU A 301 -13.68 -17.48 2.07
CA GLU A 301 -13.43 -16.67 0.89
C GLU A 301 -13.95 -15.25 1.18
N LEU A 302 -13.10 -14.27 1.02
CA LEU A 302 -13.41 -12.87 1.32
C LEU A 302 -13.14 -11.99 0.11
N PRO A 303 -13.97 -10.99 -0.18
CA PRO A 303 -13.62 -9.96 -1.14
C PRO A 303 -12.39 -9.20 -0.65
N LEU A 304 -11.37 -9.04 -1.51
CA LEU A 304 -10.13 -8.37 -1.13
C LEU A 304 -10.38 -6.95 -0.62
N ASN A 305 -11.31 -6.22 -1.23
CA ASN A 305 -11.65 -4.86 -0.84
C ASN A 305 -12.21 -4.73 0.59
N GLU A 306 -12.81 -5.80 1.14
CA GLU A 306 -13.36 -5.79 2.50
C GLU A 306 -12.31 -6.08 3.59
N ILE A 307 -11.10 -6.51 3.19
CA ILE A 307 -10.01 -6.83 4.13
C ILE A 307 -8.86 -5.83 4.09
N ILE A 308 -8.81 -4.95 3.08
CA ILE A 308 -7.71 -4.00 2.90
C ILE A 308 -7.65 -2.98 4.03
N TYR A 309 -8.79 -2.50 4.53
CA TYR A 309 -8.81 -1.38 5.47
C TYR A 309 -8.56 -1.83 6.92
N ASP A 310 -9.60 -2.04 7.65
CA ASP A 310 -9.64 -2.20 9.10
C ASP A 310 -9.85 -3.65 9.57
N PHE A 311 -9.96 -4.60 8.63
CA PHE A 311 -10.22 -6.00 8.95
C PHE A 311 -9.19 -6.58 9.92
N PHE A 312 -7.91 -6.25 9.75
CA PHE A 312 -6.83 -6.75 10.59
C PHE A 312 -6.92 -6.23 12.03
N ASP A 313 -7.28 -4.96 12.19
CA ASP A 313 -7.45 -4.33 13.50
C ASP A 313 -8.73 -4.83 14.19
N ALA A 314 -9.80 -4.98 13.44
CA ALA A 314 -11.03 -5.62 13.91
C ALA A 314 -10.78 -7.08 14.34
N LEU A 315 -9.99 -7.83 13.57
CA LEU A 315 -9.60 -9.20 13.89
C LEU A 315 -8.83 -9.27 15.21
N LYS A 316 -7.80 -8.43 15.36
CA LYS A 316 -7.01 -8.33 16.60
C LYS A 316 -7.86 -7.92 17.79
N SER A 317 -8.67 -6.88 17.64
CA SER A 317 -9.55 -6.37 18.69
C SER A 317 -10.52 -7.45 19.16
N ARG A 318 -11.25 -8.10 18.23
CA ARG A 318 -12.25 -9.13 18.54
C ARG A 318 -11.66 -10.43 19.07
N SER A 319 -10.38 -10.69 18.84
CA SER A 319 -9.66 -11.86 19.35
C SER A 319 -8.68 -11.57 20.49
N ARG A 320 -8.62 -10.32 20.96
CA ARG A 320 -7.61 -9.87 21.95
C ARG A 320 -6.17 -10.17 21.52
N GLY A 321 -5.89 -10.10 20.21
CA GLY A 321 -4.59 -10.37 19.64
C GLY A 321 -4.25 -11.86 19.44
N TYR A 322 -5.18 -12.78 19.71
CA TYR A 322 -4.94 -14.22 19.56
C TYR A 322 -5.20 -14.79 18.17
N ALA A 323 -5.82 -14.02 17.27
CA ALA A 323 -6.03 -14.46 15.90
C ALA A 323 -4.83 -14.13 15.01
N SER A 324 -4.46 -15.07 14.15
CA SER A 324 -3.58 -14.85 13.00
C SER A 324 -4.38 -14.98 11.71
N PHE A 325 -3.95 -14.26 10.69
CA PHE A 325 -4.63 -14.15 9.42
C PHE A 325 -3.62 -14.30 8.29
N ASP A 326 -3.89 -15.21 7.40
CA ASP A 326 -3.16 -15.40 6.16
C ASP A 326 -4.14 -15.51 4.99
N TYR A 327 -3.76 -15.04 3.80
CA TYR A 327 -4.62 -15.09 2.65
C TYR A 327 -3.84 -15.16 1.33
N GLU A 328 -4.45 -15.79 0.35
CA GLU A 328 -3.94 -15.88 -1.01
C GLU A 328 -5.02 -15.44 -2.01
N LEU A 329 -4.60 -14.79 -3.09
CA LEU A 329 -5.52 -14.39 -4.15
C LEU A 329 -6.11 -15.64 -4.81
N LYS A 330 -7.45 -15.77 -4.75
CA LYS A 330 -8.17 -16.90 -5.36
C LYS A 330 -8.53 -16.63 -6.82
N GLY A 331 -8.84 -15.38 -7.15
CA GLY A 331 -9.31 -14.97 -8.47
C GLY A 331 -10.43 -13.94 -8.37
N TYR A 332 -11.20 -13.79 -9.42
CA TYR A 332 -12.28 -12.81 -9.52
C TYR A 332 -13.65 -13.47 -9.46
N GLN A 333 -14.61 -12.83 -8.81
CA GLN A 333 -16.00 -13.28 -8.72
C GLN A 333 -16.94 -12.12 -9.04
N ARG A 334 -18.05 -12.43 -9.72
CA ARG A 334 -19.09 -11.47 -10.05
C ARG A 334 -19.75 -10.92 -8.79
N SER A 335 -19.89 -9.59 -8.74
CA SER A 335 -20.50 -8.88 -7.61
C SER A 335 -21.35 -7.70 -8.07
N GLU A 336 -22.39 -7.37 -7.30
CA GLU A 336 -23.21 -6.18 -7.54
C GLU A 336 -22.49 -4.94 -6.99
N LEU A 337 -21.65 -4.34 -7.82
CA LEU A 337 -20.82 -3.20 -7.47
C LEU A 337 -21.41 -1.91 -8.04
N VAL A 338 -21.26 -0.82 -7.30
CA VAL A 338 -21.68 0.52 -7.73
C VAL A 338 -20.60 1.54 -7.42
N LYS A 339 -20.53 2.60 -8.23
CA LYS A 339 -19.68 3.75 -7.94
C LYS A 339 -20.39 4.66 -6.95
N LEU A 340 -19.71 4.93 -5.84
CA LEU A 340 -20.10 5.91 -4.84
C LEU A 340 -19.30 7.19 -5.06
N ASP A 341 -19.95 8.25 -5.44
CA ASP A 341 -19.37 9.57 -5.66
C ASP A 341 -19.61 10.47 -4.45
N ILE A 342 -18.60 11.23 -4.06
CA ILE A 342 -18.72 12.27 -3.03
C ILE A 342 -18.73 13.65 -3.69
N LEU A 343 -19.73 14.44 -3.33
CA LEU A 343 -19.85 15.83 -3.78
C LEU A 343 -19.67 16.76 -2.58
N ILE A 344 -18.78 17.72 -2.72
CA ILE A 344 -18.54 18.77 -1.72
C ILE A 344 -18.92 20.10 -2.37
N ASN A 345 -19.81 20.83 -1.73
CA ASN A 345 -20.40 22.06 -2.28
C ASN A 345 -21.02 21.88 -3.68
N HIS A 346 -21.59 20.70 -3.97
CA HIS A 346 -22.17 20.25 -5.25
C HIS A 346 -21.14 19.95 -6.37
N GLU A 347 -19.84 20.01 -6.08
CA GLU A 347 -18.79 19.60 -7.00
C GLU A 347 -18.34 18.18 -6.68
N MET A 348 -18.22 17.34 -7.70
CA MET A 348 -17.79 15.95 -7.54
C MET A 348 -16.28 15.91 -7.28
N MET A 349 -15.90 15.20 -6.21
CA MET A 349 -14.50 14.95 -5.85
C MET A 349 -14.09 13.57 -6.36
N ASP A 350 -13.42 13.53 -7.50
CA ASP A 350 -12.96 12.29 -8.13
C ASP A 350 -12.01 11.49 -7.24
N ALA A 351 -11.16 12.18 -6.47
CA ALA A 351 -10.25 11.58 -5.49
C ALA A 351 -10.97 10.88 -4.32
N LEU A 352 -12.26 11.16 -4.10
CA LEU A 352 -13.11 10.56 -3.06
C LEU A 352 -14.19 9.65 -3.66
N SER A 353 -14.04 9.19 -4.89
CA SER A 353 -14.92 8.21 -5.51
C SER A 353 -14.47 6.79 -5.20
N PHE A 354 -15.42 5.88 -4.92
CA PHE A 354 -15.17 4.49 -4.56
C PHE A 354 -16.04 3.52 -5.35
N ILE A 355 -15.54 2.31 -5.53
CA ILE A 355 -16.38 1.17 -5.93
C ILE A 355 -16.76 0.42 -4.66
N VAL A 356 -18.04 0.24 -4.43
CA VAL A 356 -18.60 -0.40 -3.24
C VAL A 356 -19.64 -1.43 -3.62
N PHE A 357 -19.87 -2.41 -2.74
CA PHE A 357 -20.99 -3.32 -2.87
C PHE A 357 -22.31 -2.55 -2.70
N LYS A 358 -23.26 -2.81 -3.57
CA LYS A 358 -24.50 -2.01 -3.70
C LYS A 358 -25.28 -1.86 -2.38
N ASP A 359 -25.42 -2.97 -1.65
CA ASP A 359 -26.19 -2.95 -0.40
C ASP A 359 -25.51 -2.11 0.70
N ASN A 360 -24.19 -2.03 0.67
CA ASN A 360 -23.38 -1.27 1.63
C ASN A 360 -23.23 0.21 1.25
N ALA A 361 -23.65 0.61 0.03
CA ALA A 361 -23.39 1.95 -0.51
C ALA A 361 -24.00 3.07 0.36
N TYR A 362 -25.20 2.88 0.87
CA TYR A 362 -25.87 3.88 1.72
C TYR A 362 -25.13 4.10 3.04
N GLU A 363 -24.83 3.02 3.74
CA GLU A 363 -24.19 3.10 5.06
C GLU A 363 -22.78 3.69 4.95
N ARG A 364 -22.01 3.22 3.95
CA ARG A 364 -20.67 3.72 3.70
C ARG A 364 -20.69 5.20 3.27
N GLY A 365 -21.59 5.58 2.36
CA GLY A 365 -21.76 6.97 1.95
C GLY A 365 -22.17 7.91 3.09
N ARG A 366 -23.02 7.43 4.00
CA ARG A 366 -23.42 8.18 5.19
C ARG A 366 -22.24 8.42 6.14
N ARG A 367 -21.50 7.36 6.50
CA ARG A 367 -20.32 7.46 7.37
C ARG A 367 -19.25 8.40 6.78
N MET A 368 -19.01 8.30 5.48
CA MET A 368 -18.09 9.20 4.79
C MET A 368 -18.52 10.66 4.89
N CYS A 369 -19.81 10.96 4.67
CA CYS A 369 -20.32 12.32 4.82
C CYS A 369 -20.19 12.83 6.26
N GLU A 370 -20.43 11.98 7.27
CA GLU A 370 -20.29 12.31 8.68
C GLU A 370 -18.82 12.63 9.03
N ARG A 371 -17.84 11.81 8.62
CA ARG A 371 -16.40 12.05 8.84
C ARG A 371 -15.92 13.31 8.12
N LEU A 372 -16.23 13.46 6.84
CA LEU A 372 -15.85 14.67 6.10
C LEU A 372 -16.42 15.96 6.71
N LYS A 373 -17.59 15.90 7.32
CA LYS A 373 -18.18 17.05 8.04
C LYS A 373 -17.37 17.42 9.28
N GLU A 374 -16.72 16.49 9.93
CA GLU A 374 -15.88 16.72 11.11
C GLU A 374 -14.55 17.36 10.72
N GLU A 375 -13.93 16.86 9.62
CA GLU A 375 -12.63 17.30 9.16
C GLU A 375 -12.66 18.61 8.37
N ILE A 376 -13.72 18.87 7.59
CA ILE A 376 -13.80 20.08 6.78
C ILE A 376 -14.08 21.29 7.68
N PRO A 377 -13.21 22.31 7.70
CA PRO A 377 -13.38 23.48 8.55
C PRO A 377 -14.61 24.30 8.15
N ARG A 378 -15.21 24.95 9.14
CA ARG A 378 -16.38 25.82 8.90
C ARG A 378 -15.96 27.07 8.13
N HIS A 379 -16.70 27.32 7.04
CA HIS A 379 -16.57 28.52 6.21
C HIS A 379 -17.66 29.56 6.55
N LEU A 380 -17.59 30.73 5.88
CA LEU A 380 -18.63 31.77 6.00
C LEU A 380 -19.97 31.40 5.36
N PHE A 381 -20.01 30.28 4.62
CA PHE A 381 -21.20 29.70 3.99
C PHE A 381 -21.36 28.23 4.37
N GLU A 382 -22.52 27.66 4.10
CA GLU A 382 -22.79 26.24 4.36
C GLU A 382 -22.20 25.39 3.25
N ILE A 383 -21.52 24.31 3.62
CA ILE A 383 -20.93 23.35 2.69
C ILE A 383 -21.74 22.06 2.78
N PRO A 384 -22.57 21.74 1.79
CA PRO A 384 -23.21 20.44 1.70
C PRO A 384 -22.18 19.39 1.27
N ILE A 385 -22.15 18.26 1.96
CA ILE A 385 -21.40 17.06 1.64
C ILE A 385 -22.44 16.00 1.28
N GLN A 386 -22.31 15.39 0.10
CA GLN A 386 -23.31 14.50 -0.44
C GLN A 386 -22.66 13.25 -0.99
N ALA A 387 -23.24 12.09 -0.73
CA ALA A 387 -22.88 10.84 -1.34
C ALA A 387 -23.92 10.48 -2.40
N ALA A 388 -23.48 10.08 -3.57
CA ALA A 388 -24.36 9.77 -4.70
C ALA A 388 -23.96 8.46 -5.40
N VAL A 389 -24.95 7.74 -5.90
CA VAL A 389 -24.81 6.54 -6.73
C VAL A 389 -25.58 6.77 -8.03
N GLY A 390 -24.91 6.69 -9.18
CA GLY A 390 -25.52 6.94 -10.47
C GLY A 390 -26.19 8.32 -10.59
N GLY A 391 -25.59 9.34 -9.97
CA GLY A 391 -26.14 10.71 -9.91
C GLY A 391 -27.26 10.93 -8.89
N LYS A 392 -27.78 9.87 -8.25
CA LYS A 392 -28.81 9.99 -7.21
C LYS A 392 -28.13 10.14 -5.84
N ILE A 393 -28.46 11.25 -5.15
CA ILE A 393 -27.99 11.48 -3.77
C ILE A 393 -28.64 10.46 -2.84
N ILE A 394 -27.82 9.70 -2.12
CA ILE A 394 -28.23 8.68 -1.16
C ILE A 394 -28.02 9.11 0.30
N ALA A 395 -26.99 9.93 0.57
CA ALA A 395 -26.73 10.48 1.88
C ALA A 395 -26.28 11.95 1.79
N ARG A 396 -26.52 12.72 2.86
CA ARG A 396 -26.16 14.13 2.91
C ARG A 396 -25.88 14.58 4.32
N GLU A 397 -24.78 15.31 4.48
CA GLU A 397 -24.43 16.09 5.66
C GLU A 397 -24.13 17.55 5.29
N THR A 398 -24.03 18.42 6.27
CA THR A 398 -23.77 19.84 6.01
C THR A 398 -22.85 20.42 7.08
N VAL A 399 -21.72 20.99 6.66
CA VAL A 399 -20.87 21.81 7.51
C VAL A 399 -21.55 23.18 7.68
N LYS A 400 -21.95 23.51 8.91
CA LYS A 400 -22.66 24.76 9.20
C LYS A 400 -21.76 25.96 9.02
N ALA A 401 -22.30 27.02 8.42
CA ALA A 401 -21.59 28.29 8.26
C ALA A 401 -21.19 28.89 9.62
N MET A 402 -20.02 29.52 9.68
CA MET A 402 -19.66 30.39 10.81
C MET A 402 -20.65 31.54 10.92
N ARG A 403 -21.21 31.75 12.10
CA ARG A 403 -22.07 32.90 12.39
C ARG A 403 -21.20 34.08 12.84
N LYS A 404 -21.17 35.12 12.03
CA LYS A 404 -20.70 36.42 12.50
C LYS A 404 -21.87 37.10 13.20
N ASP A 405 -21.73 37.46 14.47
CA ASP A 405 -22.76 38.17 15.18
C ASP A 405 -22.85 39.62 14.68
N VAL A 406 -23.68 39.82 13.63
CA VAL A 406 -23.90 41.13 13.02
C VAL A 406 -24.80 42.01 13.85
N LEU A 407 -25.44 41.43 14.92
CA LEU A 407 -26.35 42.13 15.81
C LEU A 407 -25.67 42.66 17.08
N ALA A 408 -24.43 42.24 17.37
CA ALA A 408 -23.70 42.66 18.59
C ALA A 408 -23.57 44.17 18.74
N LYS A 409 -23.54 44.91 17.64
CA LYS A 409 -23.47 46.38 17.62
C LYS A 409 -24.83 47.09 17.54
N CYS A 410 -25.96 46.34 17.57
CA CYS A 410 -27.28 46.92 17.49
C CYS A 410 -27.82 47.17 18.93
N TYR A 411 -27.53 48.31 19.48
CA TYR A 411 -28.15 48.79 20.70
C TYR A 411 -29.56 49.32 20.41
N GLY A 412 -30.59 48.79 21.09
CA GLY A 412 -31.96 49.26 20.99
C GLY A 412 -32.91 48.39 20.19
N GLY A 413 -34.20 48.55 20.32
CA GLY A 413 -35.28 47.69 19.83
C GLY A 413 -35.65 47.85 18.36
N ASP A 414 -34.78 48.39 17.50
CA ASP A 414 -35.05 48.55 16.03
C ASP A 414 -35.07 47.19 15.33
N ILE A 415 -36.23 46.59 15.29
CA ILE A 415 -36.50 45.30 14.64
C ILE A 415 -36.25 45.38 13.13
N SER A 416 -36.53 46.50 12.49
CA SER A 416 -36.39 46.69 11.04
C SER A 416 -34.90 46.65 10.66
N ARG A 417 -34.04 47.30 11.42
CA ARG A 417 -32.59 47.32 11.19
C ARG A 417 -31.98 45.96 11.43
N LYS A 418 -32.42 45.24 12.47
CA LYS A 418 -31.96 43.86 12.73
C LYS A 418 -32.33 42.92 11.59
N ARG A 419 -33.55 43.00 11.07
CA ARG A 419 -34.02 42.19 9.94
C ARG A 419 -33.20 42.48 8.67
N LYS A 420 -32.98 43.75 8.35
CA LYS A 420 -32.20 44.21 7.19
C LYS A 420 -30.72 43.73 7.24
N LEU A 421 -30.11 43.71 8.43
CA LEU A 421 -28.74 43.19 8.61
C LEU A 421 -28.68 41.67 8.45
N LEU A 422 -29.66 40.94 8.93
CA LEU A 422 -29.76 39.50 8.73
C LEU A 422 -30.01 39.13 7.27
N GLU A 423 -30.84 39.88 6.55
CA GLU A 423 -31.07 39.70 5.11
C GLU A 423 -29.79 39.95 4.30
N LYS A 424 -29.07 41.05 4.57
CA LYS A 424 -27.77 41.33 3.94
C LYS A 424 -26.72 40.24 4.24
N GLN A 425 -26.70 39.69 5.44
CA GLN A 425 -25.84 38.57 5.78
C GLN A 425 -26.20 37.31 4.98
N LYS A 426 -27.50 37.02 4.83
CA LYS A 426 -27.99 35.89 4.03
C LYS A 426 -27.64 36.04 2.56
N GLU A 427 -27.80 37.21 1.98
CA GLU A 427 -27.39 37.51 0.61
C GLU A 427 -25.89 37.41 0.41
N GLY A 428 -25.10 37.96 1.34
CA GLY A 428 -23.64 37.86 1.33
C GLY A 428 -23.15 36.43 1.36
N LYS A 429 -23.74 35.57 2.22
CA LYS A 429 -23.46 34.15 2.27
C LYS A 429 -23.82 33.43 0.95
N LYS A 430 -24.95 33.80 0.32
CA LYS A 430 -25.35 33.21 -0.97
C LYS A 430 -24.35 33.55 -2.08
N ARG A 431 -23.86 34.80 -2.13
CA ARG A 431 -22.81 35.21 -3.10
C ARG A 431 -21.46 34.51 -2.83
N MET A 432 -21.04 34.41 -1.56
CA MET A 432 -19.79 33.73 -1.21
C MET A 432 -19.82 32.25 -1.57
N ARG A 433 -20.98 31.58 -1.46
CA ARG A 433 -21.17 30.20 -1.87
C ARG A 433 -20.99 29.99 -3.39
N GLN A 434 -21.30 30.99 -4.20
CA GLN A 434 -21.18 30.91 -5.66
C GLN A 434 -19.74 31.13 -6.16
N VAL A 435 -18.86 31.69 -5.32
CA VAL A 435 -17.50 32.10 -5.72
C VAL A 435 -16.41 31.42 -4.87
N GLY A 436 -16.80 30.80 -3.74
CA GLY A 436 -15.84 30.23 -2.79
C GLY A 436 -15.43 28.81 -3.15
N ASN A 437 -14.16 28.61 -3.43
CA ASN A 437 -13.54 27.28 -3.40
C ASN A 437 -13.51 26.77 -1.97
N VAL A 438 -13.78 25.50 -1.78
CA VAL A 438 -13.65 24.80 -0.51
C VAL A 438 -12.29 24.12 -0.52
N GLU A 439 -11.38 24.57 0.34
CA GLU A 439 -10.14 23.85 0.60
C GLU A 439 -10.47 22.61 1.44
N ILE A 440 -10.08 21.45 0.94
CA ILE A 440 -10.24 20.17 1.61
C ILE A 440 -8.88 19.84 2.24
N PRO A 441 -8.79 19.80 3.57
CA PRO A 441 -7.53 19.45 4.24
C PRO A 441 -7.12 18.01 3.90
N GLN A 442 -5.82 17.74 3.95
CA GLN A 442 -5.25 16.42 3.66
C GLN A 442 -5.83 15.34 4.60
N GLU A 443 -6.06 15.72 5.86
CA GLU A 443 -6.64 14.85 6.88
C GLU A 443 -8.03 14.34 6.47
N ALA A 444 -8.79 15.11 5.71
CA ALA A 444 -10.12 14.70 5.23
C ALA A 444 -10.04 13.52 4.24
N PHE A 445 -8.99 13.43 3.42
CA PHE A 445 -8.77 12.28 2.55
C PHE A 445 -8.39 11.02 3.35
N MET A 446 -7.60 11.20 4.42
CA MET A 446 -7.17 10.10 5.28
C MET A 446 -8.28 9.64 6.22
N SER A 447 -9.12 10.54 6.73
CA SER A 447 -10.21 10.20 7.65
C SER A 447 -11.27 9.31 7.03
N VAL A 448 -11.46 9.43 5.71
CA VAL A 448 -12.39 8.57 4.95
C VAL A 448 -11.91 7.11 4.88
N LEU A 449 -10.62 6.85 5.10
CA LEU A 449 -10.04 5.51 5.12
C LEU A 449 -10.29 4.76 6.43
N LYS A 450 -10.50 5.49 7.53
CA LYS A 450 -10.65 4.98 8.89
C LYS A 450 -12.12 5.00 9.35
N LEU A 451 -13.02 4.53 8.50
CA LEU A 451 -14.48 4.62 8.76
C LEU A 451 -14.97 3.75 9.92
N ASP A 452 -14.20 2.76 10.34
CA ASP A 452 -14.66 1.73 11.30
C ASP A 452 -13.88 1.75 12.64
N GLU A 453 -13.13 2.84 12.95
CA GLU A 453 -12.38 2.99 14.22
C GLU A 453 -13.24 3.49 15.41
N ASP A 454 -14.58 3.50 15.34
CA ASP A 454 -15.47 3.88 16.48
C ASP A 454 -16.13 2.67 17.13
#